data_cac04cd4a44574b44ff7bb7a0224ac24
#
_entry.id   cac04cd4a44574b44ff7bb7a0224ac24
#
_cell.length_a   1.000
_cell.length_b   1.000
_cell.length_c   1.000
_cell.angle_alpha   90.00
_cell.angle_beta   90.00
_cell.angle_gamma   90.00
#
_symmetry.space_group_name_H-M   'P 1'
#
loop_
_entity.id
_entity.type
_entity.pdbx_description
1 polymer ?
#
loop_
_entity_poly.entity_id
_entity_poly.type
_entity_poly.pdbx_seq_one_letter_code
_entity_poly.pdbx_strand_id
1 'polypeptide(L)'
;MDCVRTAVRQKAKSVKCLYRRDKENMPGSSREVANAEEEGVEFVWLSSPKKFLGKNKIEKVSVDKIKLGDPDESGRRKPIIQENSDFELKADMVIKSLGFDPEDLPVLFGENKLQVSRWGTIKIDFDTMETSVKGVLAAGDIVRGASLVVWAIKDGRDVAESIHKYLKDLKDSKRKVA
;
A
#
# COMPACT_ATOMS: atom_id res chain seq x y z
N MET A 1 10.73 -3.18 4.00
CA MET A 1 12.11 -3.52 4.44
C MET A 1 13.19 -3.10 3.45
N ASP A 2 12.91 -3.09 2.15
CA ASP A 2 13.91 -2.80 1.12
C ASP A 2 14.62 -1.47 1.27
N CYS A 3 13.89 -0.38 1.52
CA CYS A 3 14.48 0.96 1.68
C CYS A 3 15.52 1.04 2.80
N VAL A 4 15.21 0.49 3.99
CA VAL A 4 16.10 0.58 5.16
C VAL A 4 17.34 -0.29 4.96
N ARG A 5 17.19 -1.51 4.45
CA ARG A 5 18.31 -2.42 4.17
C ARG A 5 19.20 -1.88 3.05
N THR A 6 18.60 -1.32 2.00
CA THR A 6 19.36 -0.65 0.93
C THR A 6 20.17 0.53 1.46
N ALA A 7 19.59 1.37 2.33
CA ALA A 7 20.29 2.49 2.94
C ALA A 7 21.51 2.03 3.77
N VAL A 8 21.37 0.95 4.57
CA VAL A 8 22.49 0.36 5.32
C VAL A 8 23.59 -0.12 4.35
N ARG A 9 23.22 -0.86 3.31
CA ARG A 9 24.16 -1.39 2.31
C ARG A 9 24.87 -0.29 1.52
N GLN A 10 24.22 0.87 1.37
CA GLN A 10 24.83 2.08 0.81
C GLN A 10 25.67 2.87 1.82
N LYS A 11 25.97 2.28 2.99
CA LYS A 11 26.86 2.83 4.02
C LYS A 11 26.33 4.12 4.67
N ALA A 12 25.01 4.27 4.82
CA ALA A 12 24.46 5.31 5.67
C ALA A 12 24.97 5.15 7.10
N LYS A 13 25.34 6.27 7.78
CA LYS A 13 25.89 6.24 9.14
C LYS A 13 24.93 5.67 10.18
N SER A 14 23.67 5.90 10.00
CA SER A 14 22.58 5.32 10.82
C SER A 14 21.31 5.25 9.99
N VAL A 15 20.52 4.22 10.19
CA VAL A 15 19.23 4.04 9.54
C VAL A 15 18.19 3.74 10.60
N LYS A 16 17.13 4.56 10.64
CA LYS A 16 16.02 4.39 11.57
C LYS A 16 14.72 4.11 10.80
N CYS A 17 14.01 3.08 11.23
CA CYS A 17 12.69 2.74 10.73
C CYS A 17 11.63 3.19 11.75
N LEU A 18 10.92 4.30 11.47
CA LEU A 18 9.80 4.73 12.29
C LEU A 18 8.56 3.94 11.92
N TYR A 19 7.94 3.32 12.91
CA TYR A 19 6.72 2.56 12.69
C TYR A 19 5.66 2.85 13.76
N ARG A 20 4.44 3.15 13.32
CA ARG A 20 3.32 3.59 14.18
C ARG A 20 2.70 2.51 15.07
N ARG A 21 3.08 1.26 14.91
CA ARG A 21 2.70 0.15 15.79
C ARG A 21 3.94 -0.52 16.36
N ASP A 22 3.76 -1.56 17.13
CA ASP A 22 4.85 -2.42 17.62
C ASP A 22 5.22 -3.52 16.61
N LYS A 23 6.19 -4.34 16.98
CA LYS A 23 6.70 -5.44 16.17
C LYS A 23 5.63 -6.51 15.89
N GLU A 24 4.77 -6.79 16.86
CA GLU A 24 3.71 -7.79 16.77
C GLU A 24 2.60 -7.38 15.79
N ASN A 25 2.30 -6.08 15.72
CA ASN A 25 1.28 -5.52 14.84
C ASN A 25 1.84 -5.06 13.49
N MET A 26 3.08 -5.39 13.16
CA MET A 26 3.67 -5.09 11.86
C MET A 26 3.28 -6.14 10.82
N PRO A 27 2.67 -5.77 9.67
CA PRO A 27 2.20 -6.74 8.66
C PRO A 27 3.32 -7.32 7.79
N GLY A 28 4.58 -7.09 8.12
CA GLY A 28 5.73 -7.63 7.42
C GLY A 28 6.12 -9.02 7.90
N SER A 29 6.99 -9.68 7.14
CA SER A 29 7.62 -10.93 7.57
C SER A 29 8.53 -10.66 8.78
N SER A 30 8.34 -11.41 9.86
CA SER A 30 9.21 -11.34 11.05
C SER A 30 10.69 -11.59 10.70
N ARG A 31 10.93 -12.45 9.69
CA ARG A 31 12.27 -12.73 9.17
C ARG A 31 12.90 -11.50 8.52
N GLU A 32 12.14 -10.71 7.77
CA GLU A 32 12.66 -9.48 7.16
C GLU A 32 12.97 -8.41 8.20
N VAL A 33 12.19 -8.33 9.26
CA VAL A 33 12.46 -7.44 10.40
C VAL A 33 13.76 -7.87 11.09
N ALA A 34 13.91 -9.15 11.40
CA ALA A 34 15.14 -9.69 11.99
C ALA A 34 16.38 -9.43 11.11
N ASN A 35 16.29 -9.70 9.81
CA ASN A 35 17.37 -9.40 8.87
C ASN A 35 17.75 -7.91 8.85
N ALA A 36 16.77 -7.01 8.94
CA ALA A 36 17.04 -5.58 8.99
C ALA A 36 17.72 -5.16 10.31
N GLU A 37 17.29 -5.73 11.44
CA GLU A 37 17.92 -5.52 12.76
C GLU A 37 19.38 -6.04 12.75
N GLU A 38 19.62 -7.23 12.20
CA GLU A 38 20.97 -7.81 12.05
C GLU A 38 21.88 -6.95 11.16
N GLU A 39 21.33 -6.33 10.12
CA GLU A 39 22.05 -5.40 9.25
C GLU A 39 22.30 -4.03 9.90
N GLY A 40 21.78 -3.77 11.10
CA GLY A 40 22.01 -2.54 11.87
C GLY A 40 20.94 -1.46 11.70
N VAL A 41 19.75 -1.82 11.23
CA VAL A 41 18.58 -0.91 11.23
C VAL A 41 18.03 -0.76 12.64
N GLU A 42 17.88 0.47 13.11
CA GLU A 42 17.23 0.79 14.38
C GLU A 42 15.72 1.00 14.16
N PHE A 43 14.90 0.16 14.78
CA PHE A 43 13.43 0.35 14.76
C PHE A 43 12.98 1.28 15.88
N VAL A 44 12.27 2.34 15.52
CA VAL A 44 11.63 3.26 16.46
C VAL A 44 10.13 2.94 16.43
N TRP A 45 9.77 1.95 17.22
CA TRP A 45 8.39 1.46 17.34
C TRP A 45 7.47 2.49 18.01
N LEU A 46 6.16 2.35 17.81
CA LEU A 46 5.13 3.21 18.41
C LEU A 46 5.42 4.70 18.18
N SER A 47 5.83 5.03 16.96
CA SER A 47 6.28 6.36 16.59
C SER A 47 5.75 6.78 15.23
N SER A 48 5.26 8.00 15.12
CA SER A 48 4.74 8.58 13.86
C SER A 48 5.42 9.90 13.56
N PRO A 49 5.92 10.12 12.33
CA PRO A 49 6.47 11.42 11.98
C PRO A 49 5.36 12.49 12.00
N LYS A 50 5.62 13.60 12.67
CA LYS A 50 4.74 14.76 12.80
C LYS A 50 5.12 15.87 11.82
N LYS A 51 6.41 16.23 11.81
CA LYS A 51 6.91 17.35 10.99
C LYS A 51 8.37 17.15 10.62
N PHE A 52 8.73 17.56 9.41
CA PHE A 52 10.12 17.63 8.97
C PHE A 52 10.65 19.05 9.25
N LEU A 53 11.83 19.15 9.87
CA LEU A 53 12.43 20.40 10.34
C LEU A 53 13.76 20.62 9.64
N GLY A 54 14.04 21.88 9.28
CA GLY A 54 15.26 22.36 8.64
C GLY A 54 14.97 23.59 7.79
N LYS A 55 15.99 24.30 7.37
CA LYS A 55 15.84 25.51 6.52
C LYS A 55 15.82 25.16 5.03
N ASN A 56 16.95 24.68 4.51
CA ASN A 56 17.11 24.35 3.08
C ASN A 56 17.14 22.84 2.82
N LYS A 57 17.33 22.05 3.86
CA LYS A 57 17.33 20.58 3.85
C LYS A 57 16.73 20.07 5.16
N ILE A 58 16.39 18.79 5.19
CA ILE A 58 15.96 18.14 6.42
C ILE A 58 17.16 18.06 7.37
N GLU A 59 16.94 18.44 8.61
CA GLU A 59 17.92 18.37 9.70
C GLU A 59 17.40 17.49 10.84
N LYS A 60 16.06 17.48 11.02
CA LYS A 60 15.40 16.72 12.07
C LYS A 60 13.99 16.31 11.64
N VAL A 61 13.46 15.30 12.32
CA VAL A 61 12.06 14.89 12.27
C VAL A 61 11.48 15.04 13.67
N SER A 62 10.40 15.81 13.81
CA SER A 62 9.55 15.77 15.00
C SER A 62 8.66 14.56 14.92
N VAL A 63 8.56 13.80 16.00
CA VAL A 63 7.93 12.47 16.05
C VAL A 63 6.99 12.42 17.26
N ASP A 64 5.73 12.03 17.02
CA ASP A 64 4.78 11.76 18.09
C ASP A 64 4.93 10.32 18.60
N LYS A 65 4.84 10.12 19.90
CA LYS A 65 4.70 8.78 20.49
C LYS A 65 3.29 8.26 20.30
N ILE A 66 3.18 6.97 20.07
CA ILE A 66 1.91 6.27 19.84
C ILE A 66 1.65 5.31 21.00
N LYS A 67 0.39 5.20 21.39
CA LYS A 67 -0.12 4.07 22.19
C LYS A 67 -1.08 3.24 21.32
N LEU A 68 -1.14 1.95 21.58
CA LEU A 68 -2.08 1.07 20.89
C LEU A 68 -3.43 1.07 21.63
N GLY A 69 -4.48 1.39 20.92
CA GLY A 69 -5.86 1.29 21.36
C GLY A 69 -6.46 -0.08 21.04
N ASP A 70 -7.77 -0.15 20.93
CA ASP A 70 -8.50 -1.37 20.58
C ASP A 70 -8.20 -1.81 19.14
N PRO A 71 -8.39 -3.11 18.83
CA PRO A 71 -8.26 -3.62 17.49
C PRO A 71 -9.22 -2.94 16.51
N ASP A 72 -8.74 -2.66 15.29
CA ASP A 72 -9.56 -2.19 14.18
C ASP A 72 -10.28 -3.37 13.48
N GLU A 73 -11.08 -3.08 12.44
CA GLU A 73 -11.81 -4.09 11.66
C GLU A 73 -10.90 -5.18 11.04
N SER A 74 -9.61 -4.92 10.91
CA SER A 74 -8.60 -5.88 10.43
C SER A 74 -7.97 -6.71 11.55
N GLY A 75 -8.41 -6.51 12.81
CA GLY A 75 -7.86 -7.16 14.01
C GLY A 75 -6.57 -6.53 14.51
N ARG A 76 -6.04 -5.47 13.89
CA ARG A 76 -4.81 -4.79 14.31
C ARG A 76 -5.13 -3.62 15.24
N ARG A 77 -4.36 -3.49 16.32
CA ARG A 77 -4.56 -2.42 17.29
C ARG A 77 -4.39 -1.03 16.67
N LYS A 78 -5.36 -0.16 16.94
CA LYS A 78 -5.41 1.20 16.39
C LYS A 78 -4.31 2.08 16.99
N PRO A 79 -3.47 2.74 16.19
CA PRO A 79 -2.48 3.68 16.70
C PRO A 79 -3.17 4.98 17.16
N ILE A 80 -2.88 5.42 18.39
CA ILE A 80 -3.40 6.63 19.00
C ILE A 80 -2.21 7.51 19.38
N ILE A 81 -2.21 8.76 18.95
CA ILE A 81 -1.17 9.74 19.31
C ILE A 81 -1.30 10.05 20.80
N GLN A 82 -0.16 10.03 21.50
CA GLN A 82 -0.06 10.50 22.88
C GLN A 82 0.18 12.01 22.85
N GLU A 83 -0.70 12.76 23.48
CA GLU A 83 -0.56 14.21 23.57
C GLU A 83 0.71 14.62 24.34
N ASN A 84 1.34 15.71 23.91
CA ASN A 84 2.54 16.28 24.53
C ASN A 84 3.71 15.30 24.70
N SER A 85 3.83 14.33 23.80
CA SER A 85 4.85 13.27 23.87
C SER A 85 5.87 13.34 22.75
N ASP A 86 5.83 14.39 21.94
CA ASP A 86 6.70 14.52 20.78
C ASP A 86 8.18 14.70 21.18
N PHE A 87 9.03 14.16 20.32
CA PHE A 87 10.47 14.23 20.44
C PHE A 87 11.11 14.44 19.06
N GLU A 88 12.39 14.81 19.04
CA GLU A 88 13.09 15.07 17.80
C GLU A 88 14.14 13.98 17.50
N LEU A 89 14.21 13.58 16.23
CA LEU A 89 15.27 12.73 15.70
C LEU A 89 16.07 13.50 14.65
N LYS A 90 17.41 13.47 14.75
CA LYS A 90 18.28 14.01 13.71
C LYS A 90 18.16 13.15 12.45
N ALA A 91 18.04 13.79 11.29
CA ALA A 91 17.97 13.11 10.00
C ALA A 91 18.43 14.02 8.87
N ASP A 92 19.26 13.49 7.99
CA ASP A 92 19.71 14.17 6.77
C ASP A 92 18.81 13.81 5.57
N MET A 93 18.13 12.67 5.64
CA MET A 93 17.21 12.17 4.62
C MET A 93 16.02 11.48 5.27
N VAL A 94 14.86 11.61 4.64
CA VAL A 94 13.63 10.89 5.03
C VAL A 94 13.00 10.24 3.78
N ILE A 95 12.70 8.95 3.89
CA ILE A 95 11.99 8.20 2.85
C ILE A 95 10.62 7.84 3.39
N LYS A 96 9.56 8.30 2.70
CA LYS A 96 8.17 7.94 3.02
C LYS A 96 7.80 6.63 2.33
N SER A 97 7.82 5.53 3.09
CA SER A 97 7.43 4.20 2.61
C SER A 97 6.03 3.84 3.14
N LEU A 98 5.04 4.67 2.81
CA LEU A 98 3.72 4.66 3.45
C LEU A 98 2.68 3.79 2.73
N GLY A 99 3.08 3.06 1.72
CA GLY A 99 2.18 2.20 0.98
C GLY A 99 1.72 2.82 -0.34
N PHE A 100 0.60 2.35 -0.82
CA PHE A 100 0.06 2.61 -2.14
C PHE A 100 -1.38 3.11 -2.01
N ASP A 101 -1.67 4.22 -2.67
CA ASP A 101 -3.03 4.71 -2.85
C ASP A 101 -3.43 4.49 -4.31
N PRO A 102 -4.60 3.90 -4.59
CA PRO A 102 -5.07 3.73 -5.96
C PRO A 102 -5.33 5.10 -6.61
N GLU A 103 -5.07 5.18 -7.91
CA GLU A 103 -5.42 6.36 -8.70
C GLU A 103 -6.94 6.51 -8.83
N ASP A 104 -7.43 7.74 -8.88
CA ASP A 104 -8.86 8.04 -9.09
C ASP A 104 -9.22 7.87 -10.57
N LEU A 105 -9.32 6.62 -11.02
CA LEU A 105 -9.60 6.29 -12.41
C LEU A 105 -10.97 6.78 -12.90
N PRO A 106 -12.06 6.81 -12.09
CA PRO A 106 -13.30 7.45 -12.50
C PRO A 106 -13.11 8.90 -12.97
N VAL A 107 -12.34 9.67 -12.22
CA VAL A 107 -12.01 11.06 -12.57
C VAL A 107 -11.06 11.13 -13.76
N LEU A 108 -9.99 10.35 -13.75
CA LEU A 108 -8.98 10.36 -14.82
C LEU A 108 -9.56 9.97 -16.19
N PHE A 109 -10.50 9.05 -16.24
CA PHE A 109 -11.15 8.61 -17.47
C PHE A 109 -12.45 9.35 -17.79
N GLY A 110 -12.92 10.23 -16.88
CA GLY A 110 -14.21 10.89 -17.02
C GLY A 110 -15.41 9.92 -17.02
N GLU A 111 -15.28 8.75 -16.37
CA GLU A 111 -16.30 7.69 -16.35
C GLU A 111 -16.91 7.52 -14.95
N ASN A 112 -17.92 8.30 -14.69
CA ASN A 112 -18.61 8.33 -13.39
C ASN A 112 -19.38 7.04 -13.04
N LYS A 113 -19.60 6.15 -14.01
CA LYS A 113 -20.24 4.84 -13.77
C LYS A 113 -19.28 3.80 -13.23
N LEU A 114 -17.97 4.05 -13.33
CA LEU A 114 -16.95 3.15 -12.81
C LEU A 114 -16.98 3.18 -11.28
N GLN A 115 -17.47 2.11 -10.66
CA GLN A 115 -17.60 2.05 -9.22
C GLN A 115 -16.27 1.71 -8.54
N VAL A 116 -16.00 2.40 -7.43
CA VAL A 116 -14.86 2.15 -6.57
C VAL A 116 -15.29 1.76 -5.15
N SER A 117 -14.39 1.13 -4.43
CA SER A 117 -14.55 0.83 -3.00
C SER A 117 -14.34 2.10 -2.16
N ARG A 118 -14.57 1.99 -0.84
CA ARG A 118 -14.21 3.07 0.12
C ARG A 118 -12.70 3.39 0.14
N TRP A 119 -11.87 2.53 -0.42
CA TRP A 119 -10.42 2.67 -0.51
C TRP A 119 -9.93 3.19 -1.86
N GLY A 120 -10.84 3.50 -2.78
CA GLY A 120 -10.54 3.96 -4.13
C GLY A 120 -10.22 2.83 -5.13
N THR A 121 -10.19 1.56 -4.72
CA THR A 121 -9.97 0.44 -5.65
C THR A 121 -11.21 0.16 -6.48
N ILE A 122 -11.03 -0.25 -7.75
CA ILE A 122 -12.12 -0.59 -8.66
C ILE A 122 -12.86 -1.84 -8.17
N LYS A 123 -14.19 -1.77 -8.17
CA LYS A 123 -15.05 -2.91 -7.90
C LYS A 123 -15.23 -3.73 -9.16
N ILE A 124 -15.06 -5.04 -9.03
CA ILE A 124 -15.30 -6.01 -10.10
C ILE A 124 -16.19 -7.15 -9.62
N ASP A 125 -16.76 -7.86 -10.54
CA ASP A 125 -17.22 -9.23 -10.35
C ASP A 125 -16.02 -10.16 -10.51
N PHE A 126 -15.67 -10.94 -9.49
CA PHE A 126 -14.49 -11.80 -9.49
C PHE A 126 -14.62 -13.04 -10.38
N ASP A 127 -15.82 -13.40 -10.82
CA ASP A 127 -16.04 -14.52 -11.72
C ASP A 127 -15.84 -14.12 -13.20
N THR A 128 -16.11 -12.85 -13.51
CA THR A 128 -16.01 -12.30 -14.86
C THR A 128 -14.91 -11.28 -15.03
N MET A 129 -14.34 -10.78 -13.94
CA MET A 129 -13.39 -9.67 -13.89
C MET A 129 -13.94 -8.35 -14.49
N GLU A 130 -15.25 -8.28 -14.76
CA GLU A 130 -15.91 -7.07 -15.26
C GLU A 130 -16.13 -6.04 -14.16
N THR A 131 -15.97 -4.78 -14.52
CA THR A 131 -16.31 -3.63 -13.68
C THR A 131 -17.81 -3.31 -13.79
N SER A 132 -18.25 -2.24 -13.13
CA SER A 132 -19.61 -1.69 -13.33
C SER A 132 -19.86 -1.10 -14.72
N VAL A 133 -18.84 -0.98 -15.56
CA VAL A 133 -18.92 -0.51 -16.93
C VAL A 133 -18.76 -1.69 -17.88
N LYS A 134 -19.81 -1.99 -18.64
CA LYS A 134 -19.84 -3.14 -19.54
C LYS A 134 -18.66 -3.15 -20.52
N GLY A 135 -17.96 -4.27 -20.62
CA GLY A 135 -16.81 -4.46 -21.47
C GLY A 135 -15.52 -3.84 -20.96
N VAL A 136 -15.54 -3.30 -19.75
CA VAL A 136 -14.34 -2.83 -19.04
C VAL A 136 -14.03 -3.82 -17.92
N LEU A 137 -12.87 -4.46 -18.02
CA LEU A 137 -12.37 -5.40 -17.02
C LEU A 137 -11.21 -4.76 -16.26
N ALA A 138 -10.99 -5.18 -15.01
CA ALA A 138 -9.88 -4.70 -14.21
C ALA A 138 -9.25 -5.83 -13.40
N ALA A 139 -7.93 -5.72 -13.15
CA ALA A 139 -7.15 -6.74 -12.45
C ALA A 139 -5.95 -6.13 -11.72
N GLY A 140 -5.39 -6.87 -10.76
CA GLY A 140 -4.19 -6.48 -10.02
C GLY A 140 -4.45 -5.48 -8.90
N ASP A 141 -3.45 -4.66 -8.58
CA ASP A 141 -3.46 -3.78 -7.41
C ASP A 141 -4.55 -2.71 -7.45
N ILE A 142 -4.98 -2.29 -8.64
CA ILE A 142 -6.09 -1.34 -8.77
C ILE A 142 -7.43 -1.92 -8.27
N VAL A 143 -7.54 -3.25 -8.20
CA VAL A 143 -8.71 -3.98 -7.69
C VAL A 143 -8.48 -4.40 -6.24
N ARG A 144 -7.33 -5.00 -5.94
CA ARG A 144 -7.02 -5.61 -4.64
C ARG A 144 -6.45 -4.63 -3.61
N GLY A 145 -5.98 -3.46 -4.02
CA GLY A 145 -5.04 -2.66 -3.26
C GLY A 145 -3.62 -3.21 -3.40
N ALA A 146 -2.67 -2.63 -2.68
CA ALA A 146 -1.29 -3.11 -2.66
C ALA A 146 -1.22 -4.59 -2.27
N SER A 147 -0.74 -5.45 -3.17
CA SER A 147 -0.77 -6.89 -3.00
C SER A 147 0.53 -7.56 -3.46
N LEU A 148 0.58 -8.89 -3.37
CA LEU A 148 1.75 -9.67 -3.78
C LEU A 148 1.77 -9.88 -5.30
N VAL A 149 2.96 -9.91 -5.88
CA VAL A 149 3.19 -10.17 -7.32
C VAL A 149 2.49 -11.45 -7.79
N VAL A 150 2.44 -12.49 -6.96
CA VAL A 150 1.76 -13.75 -7.29
C VAL A 150 0.27 -13.57 -7.55
N TRP A 151 -0.39 -12.65 -6.84
CA TRP A 151 -1.79 -12.30 -7.08
C TRP A 151 -1.96 -11.51 -8.37
N ALA A 152 -1.05 -10.57 -8.65
CA ALA A 152 -1.07 -9.82 -9.91
C ALA A 152 -0.92 -10.75 -11.13
N ILE A 153 -0.04 -11.76 -11.05
CA ILE A 153 0.13 -12.79 -12.10
C ILE A 153 -1.15 -13.60 -12.25
N LYS A 154 -1.75 -14.05 -11.14
CA LYS A 154 -3.01 -14.81 -11.18
C LYS A 154 -4.12 -13.97 -11.82
N ASP A 155 -4.33 -12.75 -11.34
CA ASP A 155 -5.36 -11.85 -11.85
C ASP A 155 -5.17 -11.53 -13.34
N GLY A 156 -3.92 -11.39 -13.79
CA GLY A 156 -3.60 -11.21 -15.21
C GLY A 156 -4.02 -12.40 -16.08
N ARG A 157 -3.91 -13.62 -15.57
CA ARG A 157 -4.39 -14.83 -16.25
C ARG A 157 -5.92 -14.91 -16.25
N ASP A 158 -6.52 -14.68 -15.10
CA ASP A 158 -7.99 -14.76 -14.95
C ASP A 158 -8.68 -13.71 -15.83
N VAL A 159 -8.17 -12.47 -15.88
CA VAL A 159 -8.73 -11.42 -16.74
C VAL A 159 -8.53 -11.72 -18.22
N ALA A 160 -7.39 -12.30 -18.61
CA ALA A 160 -7.16 -12.69 -20.02
C ALA A 160 -8.16 -13.75 -20.50
N GLU A 161 -8.47 -14.73 -19.65
CA GLU A 161 -9.49 -15.75 -19.95
C GLU A 161 -10.89 -15.11 -20.04
N SER A 162 -11.22 -14.23 -19.11
CA SER A 162 -12.49 -13.49 -19.11
C SER A 162 -12.66 -12.61 -20.35
N ILE A 163 -11.61 -11.90 -20.79
CA ILE A 163 -11.60 -11.14 -22.04
C ILE A 163 -11.85 -12.05 -23.24
N HIS A 164 -11.17 -13.20 -23.28
CA HIS A 164 -11.35 -14.16 -24.39
C HIS A 164 -12.80 -14.65 -24.48
N LYS A 165 -13.40 -15.02 -23.35
CA LYS A 165 -14.81 -15.43 -23.26
C LYS A 165 -15.75 -14.32 -23.72
N TYR A 166 -15.57 -13.10 -23.18
CA TYR A 166 -16.37 -11.94 -23.53
C TYR A 166 -16.35 -11.66 -25.05
N LEU A 167 -15.17 -11.67 -25.67
CA LEU A 167 -15.02 -11.45 -27.13
C LEU A 167 -15.67 -12.55 -27.95
N LYS A 168 -15.59 -13.80 -27.50
CA LYS A 168 -16.27 -14.94 -28.15
C LYS A 168 -17.77 -14.77 -28.13
N ASP A 169 -18.33 -14.45 -26.96
CA ASP A 169 -19.79 -14.27 -26.79
C ASP A 169 -20.30 -13.09 -27.64
N LEU A 170 -19.54 -12.00 -27.75
CA LEU A 170 -19.84 -10.87 -28.64
C LEU A 170 -19.88 -11.30 -30.13
N LYS A 171 -18.94 -12.13 -30.55
CA LYS A 171 -18.89 -12.63 -31.94
C LYS A 171 -20.07 -13.54 -32.26
N ASP A 172 -20.42 -14.41 -31.34
CA ASP A 172 -21.51 -15.35 -31.51
C ASP A 172 -22.88 -14.63 -31.46
N SER A 173 -23.02 -13.59 -30.65
CA SER A 173 -24.21 -12.73 -30.65
C SER A 173 -24.42 -12.01 -31.98
N LYS A 174 -23.36 -11.45 -32.56
CA LYS A 174 -23.43 -10.79 -33.89
C LYS A 174 -23.78 -11.75 -35.02
N ARG A 175 -23.34 -13.02 -34.97
CA ARG A 175 -23.68 -14.06 -35.97
C ARG A 175 -25.14 -14.50 -35.90
N LYS A 176 -25.80 -14.37 -34.72
CA LYS A 176 -27.23 -14.73 -34.55
C LYS A 176 -28.19 -13.65 -35.03
N VAL A 177 -27.71 -12.44 -35.26
CA VAL A 177 -28.52 -11.26 -35.67
C VAL A 177 -28.34 -10.98 -37.18
N ALA A 178 -27.38 -11.57 -37.85
CA ALA A 178 -27.15 -11.49 -39.29
C ALA A 178 -27.76 -12.71 -40.00
#